data_449565e19aad5dd011a19af1971c6c2d
#
_entry.id   449565e19aad5dd011a19af1971c6c2d
#
_cell.length_a   1.000
_cell.length_b   1.000
_cell.length_c   1.000
_cell.angle_alpha   90.00
_cell.angle_beta   90.00
_cell.angle_gamma   90.00
#
_symmetry.space_group_name_H-M   'P 1'
#
loop_
_entity.id
_entity.type
_entity.pdbx_description
1 polymer ?
#
loop_
_entity_poly.entity_id
_entity_poly.type
_entity_poly.pdbx_seq_one_letter_code
_entity_poly.pdbx_strand_id
1 'polypeptide(L)'
;MKHTNLLALLAAAMMMTSCTTKSTQRLDFAGYLFAYFEGGGDPHQQEQLRFAVSEDAMNWHALNGNRPIIASDTISNSGGIRDPYIMRGEEGYYYMVATDMYTHDPAQGWGSNPGIVLLRSADLVHWDHAKIHLANDFPENFGDAYWVWAPQCIYDREAKKYMIYFTLQRSDRRSLITYYAYANEDFTGFESEPRQLFAAKYGSIDNDIIYKDGVYHLFYKGNTKDEHGREFKNGIQQATSESLMGPWVEDFKYLDAYADTRTAVEGSGVFKLNDKEEYILMYDLYGSGRYEFQRSTDLYTFTEQPESFTKDFFPRHGTIMSVTAEELERLKANFQLR
;
A
#
# COMPACT_ATOMS: atom_id res chain seq x y z
N MET A 1 10.29 -87.74 5.48
CA MET A 1 9.43 -86.62 5.03
C MET A 1 9.74 -85.42 5.93
N LYS A 2 10.48 -84.48 5.43
CA LYS A 2 10.92 -83.27 6.21
C LYS A 2 10.13 -82.07 5.69
N HIS A 3 9.40 -81.42 6.57
CA HIS A 3 8.74 -80.13 6.29
C HIS A 3 9.67 -79.00 6.64
N THR A 4 10.00 -78.20 5.65
CA THR A 4 10.77 -76.93 5.84
C THR A 4 9.79 -75.77 5.87
N ASN A 5 9.72 -75.14 7.02
CA ASN A 5 8.97 -73.87 7.18
C ASN A 5 9.84 -72.68 6.71
N LEU A 6 9.34 -71.91 5.77
CA LEU A 6 9.93 -70.66 5.27
C LEU A 6 9.30 -69.54 6.00
N LEU A 7 10.05 -68.84 6.92
CA LEU A 7 9.65 -67.62 7.53
C LEU A 7 9.97 -66.44 6.57
N ALA A 8 8.95 -65.70 6.12
CA ALA A 8 9.12 -64.48 5.41
C ALA A 8 9.18 -63.34 6.40
N LEU A 9 10.33 -62.67 6.50
CA LEU A 9 10.45 -61.39 7.19
C LEU A 9 9.95 -60.25 6.30
N LEU A 10 8.84 -59.62 6.68
CA LEU A 10 8.44 -58.31 6.14
C LEU A 10 9.21 -57.20 6.88
N ALA A 11 10.14 -56.55 6.21
CA ALA A 11 10.75 -55.30 6.66
C ALA A 11 9.85 -54.13 6.27
N ALA A 12 9.13 -53.56 7.24
CA ALA A 12 8.39 -52.32 7.05
C ALA A 12 9.37 -51.12 7.15
N ALA A 13 9.69 -50.51 6.01
CA ALA A 13 10.42 -49.28 5.97
C ALA A 13 9.47 -48.14 6.37
N MET A 14 9.58 -47.64 7.59
CA MET A 14 8.97 -46.37 7.99
C MET A 14 9.70 -45.21 7.29
N MET A 15 9.10 -44.65 6.25
CA MET A 15 9.49 -43.31 5.76
C MET A 15 9.06 -42.26 6.79
N MET A 16 10.00 -41.82 7.59
CA MET A 16 9.82 -40.60 8.37
C MET A 16 9.89 -39.42 7.41
N THR A 17 8.75 -38.92 6.99
CA THR A 17 8.64 -37.59 6.39
C THR A 17 8.97 -36.55 7.48
N SER A 18 10.20 -36.06 7.45
CA SER A 18 10.57 -34.91 8.28
C SER A 18 9.81 -33.68 7.76
N CYS A 19 8.75 -33.33 8.44
CA CYS A 19 8.09 -32.05 8.26
C CYS A 19 9.05 -31.00 8.82
N THR A 20 9.92 -30.44 7.98
CA THR A 20 10.68 -29.24 8.32
C THR A 20 9.68 -28.09 8.43
N THR A 21 9.24 -27.82 9.64
CA THR A 21 8.64 -26.54 9.98
C THR A 21 9.68 -25.47 9.66
N LYS A 22 9.49 -24.72 8.56
CA LYS A 22 10.23 -23.46 8.35
C LYS A 22 9.95 -22.63 9.59
N SER A 23 10.93 -22.50 10.47
CA SER A 23 10.89 -21.49 11.53
C SER A 23 10.78 -20.15 10.79
N THR A 24 9.73 -19.40 11.03
CA THR A 24 9.65 -18.01 10.60
C THR A 24 10.79 -17.27 11.30
N GLN A 25 11.91 -17.14 10.60
CA GLN A 25 13.05 -16.39 11.09
C GLN A 25 12.55 -14.94 11.24
N ARG A 26 12.58 -14.42 12.46
CA ARG A 26 12.23 -13.01 12.70
C ARG A 26 13.20 -12.17 11.90
N LEU A 27 12.67 -11.39 10.95
CA LEU A 27 13.48 -10.48 10.15
C LEU A 27 14.04 -9.38 11.06
N ASP A 28 15.33 -9.12 10.92
CA ASP A 28 16.02 -8.03 11.60
C ASP A 28 16.05 -6.83 10.65
N PHE A 29 15.20 -5.85 10.92
CA PHE A 29 15.07 -4.66 10.09
C PHE A 29 16.08 -3.61 10.53
N ALA A 30 16.78 -3.01 9.55
CA ALA A 30 17.83 -2.02 9.76
C ALA A 30 17.49 -0.63 9.19
N GLY A 31 16.34 -0.51 8.54
CA GLY A 31 15.91 0.76 7.97
C GLY A 31 14.55 0.66 7.32
N TYR A 32 14.25 1.63 6.48
CA TYR A 32 12.96 1.82 5.83
C TYR A 32 13.15 2.22 4.38
N LEU A 33 12.22 1.77 3.53
CA LEU A 33 12.07 2.15 2.13
C LEU A 33 10.75 2.94 1.99
N PHE A 34 10.82 4.13 1.40
CA PHE A 34 9.67 4.93 1.03
C PHE A 34 9.50 4.89 -0.49
N ALA A 35 8.40 4.31 -0.96
CA ALA A 35 7.95 4.39 -2.34
C ALA A 35 7.01 5.59 -2.48
N TYR A 36 7.27 6.50 -3.43
CA TYR A 36 6.51 7.75 -3.58
C TYR A 36 6.52 8.24 -5.03
N PHE A 37 5.69 9.23 -5.32
CA PHE A 37 5.82 10.08 -6.49
C PHE A 37 6.15 11.52 -6.07
N GLU A 38 6.64 12.33 -6.97
CA GLU A 38 7.18 13.66 -6.67
C GLU A 38 6.10 14.74 -6.81
N GLY A 39 6.17 15.78 -6.00
CA GLY A 39 5.29 16.94 -6.04
C GLY A 39 5.99 18.24 -6.44
N GLY A 40 7.31 18.22 -6.59
CA GLY A 40 8.14 19.37 -6.93
C GLY A 40 8.83 19.24 -8.28
N GLY A 41 9.61 20.27 -8.66
CA GLY A 41 10.41 20.26 -9.88
C GLY A 41 9.60 20.35 -11.17
N ASP A 42 10.10 19.68 -12.23
CA ASP A 42 9.43 19.63 -13.53
C ASP A 42 8.12 18.86 -13.45
N PRO A 43 6.96 19.47 -13.75
CA PRO A 43 5.66 18.81 -13.71
C PRO A 43 5.60 17.50 -14.50
N HIS A 44 6.29 17.41 -15.64
CA HIS A 44 6.34 16.21 -16.46
C HIS A 44 7.17 15.06 -15.87
N GLN A 45 7.90 15.33 -14.79
CA GLN A 45 8.70 14.35 -14.07
C GLN A 45 8.11 14.00 -12.69
N GLN A 46 7.00 14.62 -12.28
CA GLN A 46 6.44 14.44 -10.94
C GLN A 46 5.84 13.05 -10.76
N GLU A 47 4.96 12.63 -11.65
CA GLU A 47 4.17 11.40 -11.56
C GLU A 47 4.96 10.18 -12.05
N GLN A 48 6.10 9.95 -11.39
CA GLN A 48 7.04 8.88 -11.67
C GLN A 48 7.39 8.15 -10.36
N LEU A 49 7.55 6.83 -10.45
CA LEU A 49 7.88 6.01 -9.29
C LEU A 49 9.31 6.27 -8.79
N ARG A 50 9.43 6.64 -7.51
CA ARG A 50 10.69 6.93 -6.84
C ARG A 50 10.82 6.19 -5.52
N PHE A 51 12.06 6.05 -5.07
CA PHE A 51 12.41 5.50 -3.79
C PHE A 51 13.26 6.46 -2.97
N ALA A 52 13.03 6.46 -1.66
CA ALA A 52 13.92 7.03 -0.66
C ALA A 52 14.15 6.03 0.46
N VAL A 53 15.24 6.18 1.20
CA VAL A 53 15.58 5.32 2.34
C VAL A 53 15.86 6.14 3.59
N SER A 54 15.64 5.50 4.73
CA SER A 54 15.99 6.03 6.06
C SER A 54 16.44 4.88 6.96
N GLU A 55 17.37 5.15 7.87
CA GLU A 55 17.76 4.18 8.91
C GLU A 55 16.94 4.36 10.20
N ASP A 56 16.33 5.52 10.39
CA ASP A 56 15.63 5.90 11.64
C ASP A 56 14.15 6.30 11.44
N ALA A 57 13.61 6.22 10.23
CA ALA A 57 12.29 6.69 9.81
C ALA A 57 12.11 8.23 9.84
N MET A 58 13.14 8.99 10.23
CA MET A 58 13.04 10.44 10.39
C MET A 58 13.93 11.20 9.41
N ASN A 59 15.08 10.65 9.04
CA ASN A 59 16.01 11.25 8.11
C ASN A 59 16.00 10.48 6.78
N TRP A 60 15.41 11.08 5.75
CA TRP A 60 15.14 10.43 4.48
C TRP A 60 16.02 10.95 3.35
N HIS A 61 16.53 10.04 2.55
CA HIS A 61 17.40 10.32 1.42
C HIS A 61 16.86 9.68 0.15
N ALA A 62 16.64 10.50 -0.88
CA ALA A 62 16.20 10.00 -2.18
C ALA A 62 17.26 9.14 -2.83
N LEU A 63 16.86 7.98 -3.32
CA LEU A 63 17.68 7.12 -4.16
C LEU A 63 17.73 7.64 -5.61
N ASN A 64 18.71 7.16 -6.38
CA ASN A 64 18.92 7.52 -7.79
C ASN A 64 19.01 9.05 -8.04
N GLY A 65 19.38 9.83 -7.02
CA GLY A 65 19.39 11.29 -7.10
C GLY A 65 18.01 11.89 -7.34
N ASN A 66 16.98 11.33 -6.74
CA ASN A 66 15.57 11.67 -6.90
C ASN A 66 15.02 11.52 -8.34
N ARG A 67 15.68 10.68 -9.17
CA ARG A 67 15.15 10.28 -10.47
C ARG A 67 14.27 9.04 -10.34
N PRO A 68 13.35 8.79 -11.28
CA PRO A 68 12.55 7.57 -11.29
C PRO A 68 13.42 6.31 -11.20
N ILE A 69 12.96 5.31 -10.47
CA ILE A 69 13.59 3.99 -10.39
C ILE A 69 13.17 3.09 -11.54
N ILE A 70 11.99 3.33 -12.09
CA ILE A 70 11.45 2.71 -13.30
C ILE A 70 10.78 3.84 -14.11
N ALA A 71 10.96 3.83 -15.42
CA ALA A 71 10.27 4.75 -16.32
C ALA A 71 8.76 4.42 -16.32
N SER A 72 7.94 5.31 -15.78
CA SER A 72 6.51 5.04 -15.56
C SER A 72 5.73 4.84 -16.85
N ASP A 73 6.16 5.44 -17.97
CA ASP A 73 5.59 5.24 -19.29
C ASP A 73 5.77 3.81 -19.84
N THR A 74 6.71 3.05 -19.29
CA THR A 74 6.91 1.64 -19.66
C THR A 74 5.99 0.70 -18.89
N ILE A 75 5.53 1.09 -17.71
CA ILE A 75 4.77 0.23 -16.79
C ILE A 75 3.31 0.65 -16.59
N SER A 76 2.90 1.82 -17.09
CA SER A 76 1.52 2.33 -17.02
C SER A 76 0.91 2.49 -18.41
N ASN A 77 -0.39 2.73 -18.48
CA ASN A 77 -1.08 3.08 -19.73
C ASN A 77 -1.10 4.60 -19.96
N SER A 78 -1.18 5.37 -18.86
CA SER A 78 -1.24 6.83 -18.91
C SER A 78 0.13 7.49 -19.11
N GLY A 79 1.22 6.79 -18.80
CA GLY A 79 2.57 7.34 -18.76
C GLY A 79 2.98 7.87 -17.39
N GLY A 80 2.09 7.85 -16.39
CA GLY A 80 2.33 8.32 -15.04
C GLY A 80 1.98 7.29 -13.95
N ILE A 81 2.59 7.44 -12.80
CA ILE A 81 2.35 6.62 -11.60
C ILE A 81 2.11 7.54 -10.41
N ARG A 82 1.02 7.30 -9.68
CA ARG A 82 0.69 7.97 -8.43
C ARG A 82 0.45 6.94 -7.32
N ASP A 83 0.52 7.39 -6.09
CA ASP A 83 0.10 6.67 -4.88
C ASP A 83 0.71 5.24 -4.77
N PRO A 84 2.03 5.04 -4.93
CA PRO A 84 2.60 3.70 -4.88
C PRO A 84 2.51 3.14 -3.45
N TYR A 85 1.93 1.96 -3.34
CA TYR A 85 1.90 1.16 -2.11
C TYR A 85 2.84 -0.04 -2.27
N ILE A 86 3.79 -0.19 -1.36
CA ILE A 86 4.75 -1.30 -1.35
C ILE A 86 4.61 -2.15 -0.09
N MET A 87 4.69 -3.46 -0.24
CA MET A 87 4.68 -4.39 0.88
C MET A 87 5.62 -5.58 0.67
N ARG A 88 6.04 -6.19 1.75
CA ARG A 88 6.71 -7.48 1.77
C ARG A 88 5.69 -8.61 1.77
N GLY A 89 5.83 -9.57 0.87
CA GLY A 89 5.01 -10.76 0.83
C GLY A 89 5.48 -11.86 1.79
N GLU A 90 4.60 -12.81 2.03
CA GLU A 90 4.83 -13.95 2.93
C GLU A 90 5.85 -14.96 2.35
N GLU A 91 5.98 -15.03 1.01
CA GLU A 91 6.84 -15.97 0.30
C GLU A 91 8.22 -15.41 -0.08
N GLY A 92 8.53 -14.17 0.35
CA GLY A 92 9.81 -13.51 0.11
C GLY A 92 9.87 -12.64 -1.14
N TYR A 93 8.73 -12.43 -1.82
CA TYR A 93 8.59 -11.40 -2.84
C TYR A 93 8.19 -10.06 -2.21
N TYR A 94 8.38 -9.00 -2.99
CA TYR A 94 7.86 -7.67 -2.71
C TYR A 94 6.79 -7.36 -3.74
N TYR A 95 5.70 -6.78 -3.27
CA TYR A 95 4.57 -6.39 -4.10
C TYR A 95 4.36 -4.90 -4.03
N MET A 96 4.02 -4.31 -5.16
CA MET A 96 3.64 -2.89 -5.22
C MET A 96 2.43 -2.73 -6.11
N VAL A 97 1.53 -1.85 -5.70
CA VAL A 97 0.40 -1.42 -6.51
C VAL A 97 0.41 0.10 -6.59
N ALA A 98 -0.05 0.65 -7.70
CA ALA A 98 -0.06 2.09 -7.90
C ALA A 98 -1.20 2.54 -8.82
N THR A 99 -1.61 3.79 -8.67
CA THR A 99 -2.57 4.44 -9.57
C THR A 99 -1.91 4.69 -10.93
N ASP A 100 -2.53 4.19 -11.99
CA ASP A 100 -2.14 4.47 -13.39
C ASP A 100 -2.75 5.81 -13.80
N MET A 101 -2.05 6.91 -13.55
CA MET A 101 -2.55 8.25 -13.82
C MET A 101 -1.42 9.22 -14.15
N TYR A 102 -1.63 10.04 -15.18
CA TYR A 102 -0.75 11.13 -15.55
C TYR A 102 -1.57 12.42 -15.75
N THR A 103 -1.56 13.29 -14.73
CA THR A 103 -2.39 14.51 -14.73
C THR A 103 -1.88 15.59 -15.67
N HIS A 104 -0.63 15.49 -16.11
CA HIS A 104 -0.01 16.42 -17.06
C HIS A 104 -0.21 16.02 -18.53
N ASP A 105 -0.92 14.92 -18.80
CA ASP A 105 -1.34 14.57 -20.16
C ASP A 105 -2.32 15.63 -20.70
N PRO A 106 -1.99 16.34 -21.81
CA PRO A 106 -2.88 17.35 -22.39
C PRO A 106 -4.25 16.83 -22.83
N ALA A 107 -4.33 15.55 -23.14
CA ALA A 107 -5.57 14.92 -23.61
C ALA A 107 -6.46 14.41 -22.48
N GLN A 108 -5.88 13.93 -21.41
CA GLN A 108 -6.59 13.24 -20.33
C GLN A 108 -6.58 14.01 -19.01
N GLY A 109 -5.43 14.48 -18.55
CA GLY A 109 -5.28 15.26 -17.32
C GLY A 109 -5.95 14.60 -16.11
N TRP A 110 -6.85 15.32 -15.45
CA TRP A 110 -7.70 14.82 -14.35
C TRP A 110 -8.97 14.09 -14.81
N GLY A 111 -8.98 13.63 -16.06
CA GLY A 111 -10.08 12.86 -16.62
C GLY A 111 -10.23 11.46 -16.05
N SER A 112 -10.83 10.57 -16.84
CA SER A 112 -11.02 9.18 -16.44
C SER A 112 -9.68 8.44 -16.35
N ASN A 113 -9.46 7.74 -15.27
CA ASN A 113 -8.28 6.88 -15.07
C ASN A 113 -8.65 5.60 -14.28
N PRO A 114 -9.29 4.63 -14.94
CA PRO A 114 -9.72 3.39 -14.29
C PRO A 114 -8.63 2.32 -14.26
N GLY A 115 -7.36 2.72 -14.13
CA GLY A 115 -6.19 1.87 -14.23
C GLY A 115 -5.44 1.67 -12.92
N ILE A 116 -4.89 0.47 -12.74
CA ILE A 116 -3.97 0.09 -11.65
C ILE A 116 -2.73 -0.55 -12.28
N VAL A 117 -1.56 -0.23 -11.75
CA VAL A 117 -0.31 -0.93 -12.03
C VAL A 117 -0.01 -1.89 -10.91
N LEU A 118 0.33 -3.12 -11.26
CA LEU A 118 0.80 -4.18 -10.36
C LEU A 118 2.27 -4.42 -10.62
N LEU A 119 3.08 -4.53 -9.56
CA LEU A 119 4.49 -4.83 -9.67
C LEU A 119 4.89 -5.90 -8.66
N ARG A 120 5.77 -6.83 -9.07
CA ARG A 120 6.34 -7.87 -8.22
C ARG A 120 7.86 -7.89 -8.39
N SER A 121 8.60 -8.04 -7.28
CA SER A 121 10.06 -8.12 -7.27
C SER A 121 10.54 -9.19 -6.29
N ALA A 122 11.64 -9.83 -6.62
CA ALA A 122 12.36 -10.72 -5.70
C ALA A 122 13.47 -10.00 -4.93
N ASP A 123 13.82 -8.76 -5.32
CA ASP A 123 15.04 -8.09 -4.81
C ASP A 123 14.91 -6.57 -4.60
N LEU A 124 13.73 -5.98 -4.80
CA LEU A 124 13.46 -4.53 -4.73
C LEU A 124 14.13 -3.69 -5.84
N VAL A 125 14.85 -4.32 -6.77
CA VAL A 125 15.60 -3.66 -7.85
C VAL A 125 14.97 -3.94 -9.21
N HIS A 126 14.68 -5.20 -9.47
CA HIS A 126 14.08 -5.67 -10.71
C HIS A 126 12.59 -5.97 -10.49
N TRP A 127 11.76 -5.41 -11.33
CA TRP A 127 10.32 -5.47 -11.16
C TRP A 127 9.63 -6.02 -12.41
N ASP A 128 8.91 -7.13 -12.24
CA ASP A 128 7.89 -7.55 -13.18
C ASP A 128 6.66 -6.68 -13.00
N HIS A 129 5.92 -6.39 -14.07
CA HIS A 129 4.74 -5.54 -13.97
C HIS A 129 3.57 -6.07 -14.81
N ALA A 130 2.37 -5.69 -14.39
CA ALA A 130 1.13 -5.89 -15.12
C ALA A 130 0.22 -4.67 -14.94
N LYS A 131 -0.80 -4.55 -15.78
CA LYS A 131 -1.75 -3.45 -15.77
C LYS A 131 -3.17 -3.99 -15.75
N ILE A 132 -4.00 -3.39 -14.91
CA ILE A 132 -5.44 -3.63 -14.89
C ILE A 132 -6.13 -2.36 -15.37
N HIS A 133 -7.11 -2.51 -16.25
CA HIS A 133 -7.98 -1.42 -16.66
C HIS A 133 -9.43 -1.83 -16.38
N LEU A 134 -9.95 -1.37 -15.26
CA LEU A 134 -11.17 -1.90 -14.66
C LEU A 134 -12.37 -1.91 -15.64
N ALA A 135 -12.55 -0.80 -16.37
CA ALA A 135 -13.65 -0.68 -17.34
C ALA A 135 -13.51 -1.60 -18.56
N ASN A 136 -12.29 -1.98 -18.96
CA ASN A 136 -12.05 -2.87 -20.08
C ASN A 136 -12.07 -4.34 -19.67
N ASP A 137 -11.48 -4.63 -18.50
CA ASP A 137 -11.31 -6.01 -18.02
C ASP A 137 -12.61 -6.57 -17.44
N PHE A 138 -13.49 -5.69 -16.91
CA PHE A 138 -14.76 -6.04 -16.31
C PHE A 138 -15.92 -5.14 -16.85
N PRO A 139 -16.17 -5.13 -18.17
CA PRO A 139 -17.06 -4.15 -18.80
C PRO A 139 -18.52 -4.26 -18.37
N GLU A 140 -18.98 -5.45 -17.98
CA GLU A 140 -20.38 -5.66 -17.62
C GLU A 140 -20.76 -4.90 -16.34
N ASN A 141 -19.90 -4.91 -15.32
CA ASN A 141 -20.16 -4.32 -14.02
C ASN A 141 -19.32 -3.08 -13.70
N PHE A 142 -18.25 -2.82 -14.47
CA PHE A 142 -17.31 -1.73 -14.23
C PHE A 142 -17.03 -0.89 -15.50
N GLY A 143 -17.78 -1.06 -16.58
CA GLY A 143 -17.63 -0.27 -17.80
C GLY A 143 -17.79 1.24 -17.60
N ASP A 144 -18.43 1.65 -16.51
CA ASP A 144 -18.59 3.04 -16.08
C ASP A 144 -17.58 3.49 -15.00
N ALA A 145 -16.54 2.68 -14.71
CA ALA A 145 -15.47 3.08 -13.80
C ALA A 145 -14.79 4.34 -14.33
N TYR A 146 -14.73 5.38 -13.51
CA TYR A 146 -14.19 6.68 -13.89
C TYR A 146 -12.85 6.95 -13.25
N TRP A 147 -12.77 6.86 -11.92
CA TRP A 147 -11.53 6.94 -11.13
C TRP A 147 -11.31 5.65 -10.37
N VAL A 148 -10.09 5.12 -10.46
CA VAL A 148 -9.59 4.02 -9.63
C VAL A 148 -8.31 4.52 -8.99
N TRP A 149 -8.39 4.91 -7.71
CA TRP A 149 -7.34 5.68 -7.05
C TRP A 149 -6.77 4.99 -5.83
N ALA A 150 -5.50 5.27 -5.60
CA ALA A 150 -4.72 4.88 -4.44
C ALA A 150 -4.93 3.40 -4.06
N PRO A 151 -4.62 2.47 -4.97
CA PRO A 151 -4.69 1.05 -4.65
C PRO A 151 -3.68 0.71 -3.58
N GLN A 152 -4.08 -0.16 -2.66
CA GLN A 152 -3.21 -0.73 -1.66
C GLN A 152 -3.39 -2.24 -1.61
N CYS A 153 -2.52 -2.93 -0.86
CA CYS A 153 -2.51 -4.38 -0.81
C CYS A 153 -2.28 -4.86 0.63
N ILE A 154 -3.04 -5.86 1.05
CA ILE A 154 -2.86 -6.54 2.33
C ILE A 154 -2.93 -8.05 2.13
N TYR A 155 -2.13 -8.80 2.88
CA TYR A 155 -2.24 -10.26 2.89
C TYR A 155 -3.40 -10.70 3.80
N ASP A 156 -4.45 -11.24 3.18
CA ASP A 156 -5.56 -11.85 3.90
C ASP A 156 -5.13 -13.23 4.41
N ARG A 157 -4.94 -13.34 5.73
CA ARG A 157 -4.45 -14.57 6.36
C ARG A 157 -5.48 -15.69 6.38
N GLU A 158 -6.76 -15.37 6.31
CA GLU A 158 -7.84 -16.36 6.25
C GLU A 158 -7.96 -16.94 4.84
N ALA A 159 -8.02 -16.08 3.83
CA ALA A 159 -8.06 -16.48 2.43
C ALA A 159 -6.68 -16.96 1.91
N LYS A 160 -5.58 -16.63 2.58
CA LYS A 160 -4.18 -16.85 2.16
C LYS A 160 -3.90 -16.25 0.78
N LYS A 161 -4.34 -15.01 0.58
CA LYS A 161 -4.26 -14.27 -0.69
C LYS A 161 -3.91 -12.82 -0.46
N TYR A 162 -3.36 -12.18 -1.48
CA TYR A 162 -3.16 -10.74 -1.49
C TYR A 162 -4.44 -10.06 -1.93
N MET A 163 -5.03 -9.28 -1.04
CA MET A 163 -6.19 -8.45 -1.31
C MET A 163 -5.73 -7.07 -1.74
N ILE A 164 -6.05 -6.69 -2.98
CA ILE A 164 -5.84 -5.35 -3.49
C ILE A 164 -7.14 -4.58 -3.30
N TYR A 165 -7.08 -3.42 -2.65
CA TYR A 165 -8.23 -2.56 -2.43
C TYR A 165 -7.92 -1.13 -2.89
N PHE A 166 -8.94 -0.44 -3.35
CA PHE A 166 -8.81 0.86 -3.99
C PHE A 166 -10.10 1.65 -3.91
N THR A 167 -10.03 2.96 -4.04
CA THR A 167 -11.20 3.81 -4.18
C THR A 167 -11.70 3.80 -5.62
N LEU A 168 -12.99 3.54 -5.80
CA LEU A 168 -13.68 3.64 -7.08
C LEU A 168 -14.66 4.81 -7.06
N GLN A 169 -14.62 5.63 -8.11
CA GLN A 169 -15.71 6.52 -8.48
C GLN A 169 -16.24 6.14 -9.86
N ARG A 170 -17.55 6.07 -10.00
CA ARG A 170 -18.20 5.79 -11.28
C ARG A 170 -18.43 7.08 -12.08
N SER A 171 -18.81 6.97 -13.33
CA SER A 171 -19.01 8.11 -14.24
C SER A 171 -20.09 9.10 -13.79
N ASP A 172 -21.02 8.67 -12.94
CA ASP A 172 -22.02 9.54 -12.31
C ASP A 172 -21.42 10.49 -11.25
N ARG A 173 -20.17 10.29 -10.86
CA ARG A 173 -19.37 11.12 -9.94
C ARG A 173 -19.98 11.30 -8.54
N ARG A 174 -20.86 10.40 -8.08
CA ARG A 174 -21.60 10.59 -6.83
C ARG A 174 -20.89 10.09 -5.59
N SER A 175 -20.25 8.91 -5.68
CA SER A 175 -19.72 8.22 -4.50
C SER A 175 -18.29 7.80 -4.70
N LEU A 176 -17.50 7.94 -3.66
CA LEU A 176 -16.15 7.40 -3.53
C LEU A 176 -16.26 6.20 -2.58
N ILE A 177 -16.14 5.00 -3.12
CA ILE A 177 -16.37 3.74 -2.42
C ILE A 177 -15.12 2.87 -2.56
N THR A 178 -14.72 2.23 -1.48
CA THR A 178 -13.60 1.28 -1.48
C THR A 178 -14.07 -0.08 -1.96
N TYR A 179 -13.43 -0.56 -3.02
CA TYR A 179 -13.59 -1.91 -3.57
C TYR A 179 -12.33 -2.73 -3.33
N TYR A 180 -12.45 -4.04 -3.42
CA TYR A 180 -11.33 -4.97 -3.35
C TYR A 180 -11.47 -6.11 -4.36
N ALA A 181 -10.35 -6.70 -4.72
CA ALA A 181 -10.26 -8.00 -5.38
C ALA A 181 -9.01 -8.73 -4.89
N TYR A 182 -9.02 -10.05 -4.96
CA TYR A 182 -7.79 -10.82 -4.73
C TYR A 182 -6.94 -10.83 -5.98
N ALA A 183 -5.64 -10.61 -5.82
CA ALA A 183 -4.68 -10.83 -6.89
C ALA A 183 -4.61 -12.32 -7.26
N ASN A 184 -4.38 -12.59 -8.54
CA ASN A 184 -4.07 -13.95 -8.99
C ASN A 184 -2.66 -14.38 -8.49
N GLU A 185 -2.33 -15.66 -8.62
CA GLU A 185 -1.11 -16.26 -8.09
C GLU A 185 0.18 -15.58 -8.60
N ASP A 186 0.18 -15.13 -9.84
CA ASP A 186 1.32 -14.45 -10.47
C ASP A 186 1.39 -12.95 -10.20
N PHE A 187 0.41 -12.40 -9.49
CA PHE A 187 0.27 -10.95 -9.24
C PHE A 187 0.20 -10.13 -10.55
N THR A 188 -0.49 -10.66 -11.56
CA THR A 188 -0.64 -10.04 -12.88
C THR A 188 -2.05 -9.57 -13.20
N GLY A 189 -3.00 -9.79 -12.29
CA GLY A 189 -4.41 -9.43 -12.45
C GLY A 189 -5.24 -9.82 -11.25
N PHE A 190 -6.55 -9.64 -11.35
CA PHE A 190 -7.50 -10.09 -10.35
C PHE A 190 -8.01 -11.50 -10.65
N GLU A 191 -8.31 -12.29 -9.60
CA GLU A 191 -8.94 -13.60 -9.75
C GLU A 191 -10.42 -13.49 -10.16
N SER A 192 -11.07 -12.40 -9.79
CA SER A 192 -12.48 -12.16 -10.04
C SER A 192 -12.78 -10.67 -10.05
N GLU A 193 -13.98 -10.30 -10.45
CA GLU A 193 -14.46 -8.92 -10.37
C GLU A 193 -14.35 -8.34 -8.95
N PRO A 194 -14.01 -7.04 -8.83
CA PRO A 194 -13.96 -6.38 -7.55
C PRO A 194 -15.32 -6.34 -6.84
N ARG A 195 -15.26 -6.36 -5.51
CA ARG A 195 -16.41 -6.24 -4.61
C ARG A 195 -16.26 -5.05 -3.71
N GLN A 196 -17.37 -4.50 -3.24
CA GLN A 196 -17.35 -3.42 -2.27
C GLN A 196 -16.77 -3.93 -0.94
N LEU A 197 -15.80 -3.19 -0.39
CA LEU A 197 -15.19 -3.44 0.91
C LEU A 197 -15.73 -2.49 1.98
N PHE A 198 -15.70 -1.19 1.67
CA PHE A 198 -16.06 -0.14 2.61
C PHE A 198 -16.70 1.03 1.88
N ALA A 199 -17.76 1.56 2.46
CA ALA A 199 -18.43 2.77 1.99
C ALA A 199 -18.57 3.73 3.15
N ALA A 200 -17.60 4.63 3.30
CA ALA A 200 -17.66 5.68 4.29
C ALA A 200 -18.90 6.54 4.07
N LYS A 201 -19.54 6.99 5.15
CA LYS A 201 -20.77 7.80 5.11
C LYS A 201 -20.65 9.01 4.18
N TYR A 202 -19.49 9.60 4.10
CA TYR A 202 -19.23 10.80 3.28
C TYR A 202 -18.18 10.58 2.19
N GLY A 203 -17.85 9.31 1.91
CA GLY A 203 -16.82 8.92 0.96
C GLY A 203 -15.42 8.84 1.57
N SER A 204 -14.58 8.03 0.96
CA SER A 204 -13.18 7.83 1.39
C SER A 204 -12.26 7.70 0.20
N ILE A 205 -11.04 8.21 0.33
CA ILE A 205 -9.92 7.91 -0.56
C ILE A 205 -8.66 7.64 0.27
N ASP A 206 -7.62 7.16 -0.38
CA ASP A 206 -6.30 6.91 0.24
C ASP A 206 -6.43 6.01 1.48
N ASN A 207 -7.13 4.88 1.29
CA ASN A 207 -7.41 3.95 2.38
C ASN A 207 -6.14 3.14 2.70
N ASP A 208 -5.79 3.02 3.98
CA ASP A 208 -4.69 2.19 4.46
C ASP A 208 -5.16 1.27 5.59
N ILE A 209 -4.95 -0.04 5.46
CA ILE A 209 -5.41 -1.04 6.43
C ILE A 209 -4.20 -1.66 7.13
N ILE A 210 -4.17 -1.54 8.46
CA ILE A 210 -3.21 -2.24 9.31
C ILE A 210 -3.94 -3.09 10.35
N TYR A 211 -3.35 -4.26 10.67
CA TYR A 211 -3.87 -5.16 11.69
C TYR A 211 -3.06 -5.06 12.97
N LYS A 212 -3.74 -4.89 14.11
CA LYS A 212 -3.14 -4.88 15.42
C LYS A 212 -4.08 -5.50 16.47
N ASP A 213 -3.56 -6.46 17.23
CA ASP A 213 -4.22 -7.02 18.42
C ASP A 213 -5.68 -7.48 18.21
N GLY A 214 -5.98 -8.10 17.08
CA GLY A 214 -7.32 -8.62 16.77
C GLY A 214 -8.21 -7.62 16.02
N VAL A 215 -7.75 -6.41 15.75
CA VAL A 215 -8.51 -5.34 15.09
C VAL A 215 -7.82 -4.90 13.80
N TYR A 216 -8.58 -4.75 12.74
CA TYR A 216 -8.19 -4.05 11.54
C TYR A 216 -8.52 -2.56 11.68
N HIS A 217 -7.54 -1.71 11.44
CA HIS A 217 -7.65 -0.27 11.43
C HIS A 217 -7.54 0.21 10.00
N LEU A 218 -8.57 0.86 9.49
CA LEU A 218 -8.62 1.45 8.17
C LEU A 218 -8.53 2.97 8.33
N PHE A 219 -7.43 3.56 7.87
CA PHE A 219 -7.22 5.00 7.83
C PHE A 219 -7.58 5.51 6.45
N TYR A 220 -8.20 6.67 6.36
CA TYR A 220 -8.61 7.23 5.08
C TYR A 220 -8.74 8.75 5.13
N LYS A 221 -8.56 9.38 4.00
CA LYS A 221 -8.97 10.76 3.81
C LYS A 221 -10.49 10.80 3.65
N GLY A 222 -11.17 11.41 4.60
CA GLY A 222 -12.58 11.66 4.53
C GLY A 222 -12.88 12.94 3.73
N ASN A 223 -13.83 12.85 2.79
CA ASN A 223 -14.43 14.03 2.19
C ASN A 223 -15.61 14.45 3.06
N THR A 224 -15.52 15.53 3.70
CA THR A 224 -16.02 15.73 4.99
C THR A 224 -17.20 16.67 5.01
N LYS A 225 -18.32 16.03 5.22
CA LYS A 225 -19.41 16.68 5.95
C LYS A 225 -19.44 16.03 7.31
N ASP A 226 -19.62 16.81 8.37
CA ASP A 226 -19.88 16.26 9.68
C ASP A 226 -21.26 15.55 9.71
N GLU A 227 -21.60 14.95 10.84
CA GLU A 227 -22.91 14.33 11.07
C GLU A 227 -24.10 15.28 10.87
N HIS A 228 -23.85 16.61 10.85
CA HIS A 228 -24.85 17.64 10.62
C HIS A 228 -24.85 18.17 9.17
N GLY A 229 -24.02 17.58 8.28
CA GLY A 229 -23.92 17.96 6.88
C GLY A 229 -23.12 19.23 6.61
N ARG A 230 -22.36 19.73 7.62
CA ARG A 230 -21.44 20.86 7.43
C ARG A 230 -20.20 20.38 6.72
N GLU A 231 -19.81 21.10 5.67
CA GLU A 231 -18.55 20.79 4.97
C GLU A 231 -17.35 21.12 5.86
N PHE A 232 -16.57 20.08 6.15
CA PHE A 232 -15.21 20.25 6.65
C PHE A 232 -14.24 20.12 5.49
N LYS A 233 -13.04 20.59 5.71
CA LYS A 233 -11.94 20.25 4.84
C LYS A 233 -11.59 18.75 4.97
N ASN A 234 -10.83 18.28 4.02
CA ASN A 234 -10.26 16.93 4.02
C ASN A 234 -9.42 16.70 5.27
N GLY A 235 -9.65 15.60 5.93
CA GLY A 235 -8.90 15.19 7.12
C GLY A 235 -8.74 13.67 7.15
N ILE A 236 -7.81 13.20 7.96
CA ILE A 236 -7.60 11.76 8.15
C ILE A 236 -8.58 11.25 9.20
N GLN A 237 -9.33 10.24 8.82
CA GLN A 237 -10.31 9.54 9.67
C GLN A 237 -9.98 8.06 9.77
N GLN A 238 -10.70 7.35 10.63
CA GLN A 238 -10.50 5.94 10.88
C GLN A 238 -11.83 5.19 10.92
N ALA A 239 -11.80 3.96 10.42
CA ALA A 239 -12.79 2.94 10.71
C ALA A 239 -12.09 1.68 11.24
N THR A 240 -12.78 0.91 12.07
CA THR A 240 -12.24 -0.32 12.66
C THR A 240 -13.15 -1.51 12.42
N SER A 241 -12.57 -2.71 12.38
CA SER A 241 -13.30 -3.97 12.28
C SER A 241 -12.52 -5.12 12.88
N GLU A 242 -13.18 -6.12 13.42
CA GLU A 242 -12.56 -7.39 13.84
C GLU A 242 -12.30 -8.33 12.63
N SER A 243 -12.91 -8.06 11.48
CA SER A 243 -12.73 -8.81 10.23
C SER A 243 -12.25 -7.90 9.11
N LEU A 244 -11.33 -8.40 8.27
CA LEU A 244 -10.88 -7.67 7.08
C LEU A 244 -12.02 -7.30 6.13
N MET A 245 -13.06 -8.13 6.10
CA MET A 245 -14.25 -7.90 5.27
C MET A 245 -15.32 -7.01 5.94
N GLY A 246 -15.05 -6.49 7.12
CA GLY A 246 -16.03 -5.72 7.90
C GLY A 246 -16.96 -6.60 8.76
N PRO A 247 -18.02 -6.04 9.34
CA PRO A 247 -18.45 -4.65 9.13
C PRO A 247 -17.49 -3.63 9.73
N TRP A 248 -17.27 -2.53 9.01
CA TRP A 248 -16.42 -1.43 9.43
C TRP A 248 -17.23 -0.41 10.24
N VAL A 249 -16.64 0.09 11.32
CA VAL A 249 -17.24 1.10 12.20
C VAL A 249 -16.42 2.37 12.14
N GLU A 250 -17.03 3.45 11.65
CA GLU A 250 -16.44 4.80 11.59
C GLU A 250 -16.54 5.49 12.94
N ASP A 251 -15.51 6.17 13.40
CA ASP A 251 -15.54 6.98 14.63
C ASP A 251 -15.76 8.46 14.37
N PHE A 252 -15.67 8.92 13.12
CA PHE A 252 -15.85 10.29 12.64
C PHE A 252 -14.90 11.33 13.25
N LYS A 253 -13.86 10.88 13.96
CA LYS A 253 -12.82 11.79 14.46
C LYS A 253 -11.78 12.07 13.40
N TYR A 254 -11.27 13.28 13.44
CA TYR A 254 -10.05 13.63 12.70
C TYR A 254 -8.84 13.28 13.52
N LEU A 255 -7.90 12.57 12.91
CA LEU A 255 -6.65 12.15 13.51
C LEU A 255 -5.50 13.10 13.18
N ASP A 256 -5.62 13.85 12.08
CA ASP A 256 -4.59 14.80 11.68
C ASP A 256 -4.57 16.05 12.58
N ALA A 257 -3.40 16.66 12.74
CA ALA A 257 -3.20 17.84 13.56
C ALA A 257 -3.83 19.12 12.97
N TYR A 258 -4.47 19.03 11.81
CA TYR A 258 -4.98 20.17 11.03
C TYR A 258 -6.50 20.22 10.94
N ALA A 259 -7.21 19.39 11.68
CA ALA A 259 -8.68 19.29 11.64
C ALA A 259 -9.38 20.67 11.80
N ASP A 260 -8.89 21.50 12.69
CA ASP A 260 -9.44 22.84 12.96
C ASP A 260 -8.84 23.95 12.08
N THR A 261 -7.95 23.63 11.16
CA THR A 261 -7.29 24.60 10.28
C THR A 261 -7.90 24.55 8.87
N ARG A 262 -7.38 25.32 7.93
CA ARG A 262 -7.74 25.24 6.51
C ARG A 262 -6.75 24.43 5.69
N THR A 263 -5.79 23.78 6.32
CA THR A 263 -4.80 22.96 5.64
C THR A 263 -5.43 21.62 5.24
N ALA A 264 -5.44 21.34 3.98
CA ALA A 264 -5.95 20.08 3.47
C ALA A 264 -4.87 18.99 3.53
N VAL A 265 -5.27 17.78 3.92
CA VAL A 265 -4.40 16.61 4.04
C VAL A 265 -4.97 15.42 3.26
N GLU A 266 -4.11 14.54 2.80
CA GLU A 266 -4.45 13.28 2.11
C GLU A 266 -3.32 12.25 2.25
N GLY A 267 -3.44 11.10 1.59
CA GLY A 267 -2.37 10.13 1.52
C GLY A 267 -2.02 9.52 2.88
N SER A 268 -3.06 9.12 3.64
CA SER A 268 -2.83 8.45 4.93
C SER A 268 -2.10 7.13 4.75
N GLY A 269 -1.06 6.91 5.53
CA GLY A 269 -0.35 5.65 5.63
C GLY A 269 0.11 5.39 7.05
N VAL A 270 0.14 4.13 7.46
CA VAL A 270 0.59 3.73 8.80
C VAL A 270 1.66 2.66 8.71
N PHE A 271 2.78 2.89 9.37
CA PHE A 271 3.83 1.90 9.49
C PHE A 271 4.32 1.75 10.94
N LYS A 272 4.80 0.56 11.26
CA LYS A 272 5.37 0.26 12.58
C LYS A 272 6.86 0.62 12.61
N LEU A 273 7.34 1.20 13.71
CA LEU A 273 8.77 1.40 13.93
C LEU A 273 9.47 0.06 14.20
N ASN A 274 10.67 -0.12 13.65
CA ASN A 274 11.39 -1.39 13.69
C ASN A 274 11.69 -1.87 15.12
N ASP A 275 12.13 -0.97 15.98
CA ASP A 275 12.65 -1.30 17.32
C ASP A 275 11.66 -1.04 18.46
N LYS A 276 10.42 -0.63 18.11
CA LYS A 276 9.44 -0.18 19.10
C LYS A 276 8.05 -0.73 18.81
N GLU A 277 7.25 -0.86 19.85
CA GLU A 277 5.80 -1.08 19.70
C GLU A 277 5.09 0.27 19.49
N GLU A 278 5.58 1.02 18.53
CA GLU A 278 5.05 2.30 18.12
C GLU A 278 4.76 2.31 16.62
N TYR A 279 3.76 3.07 16.24
CA TYR A 279 3.30 3.26 14.88
C TYR A 279 3.38 4.72 14.50
N ILE A 280 3.68 4.98 13.26
CA ILE A 280 3.64 6.31 12.66
C ILE A 280 2.44 6.39 11.73
N LEU A 281 1.55 7.33 11.98
CA LEU A 281 0.58 7.82 11.00
C LEU A 281 1.26 8.94 10.22
N MET A 282 1.36 8.77 8.91
CA MET A 282 1.86 9.80 8.01
C MET A 282 0.76 10.29 7.09
N TYR A 283 0.85 11.52 6.65
CA TYR A 283 -0.04 12.10 5.64
C TYR A 283 0.61 13.29 4.92
N ASP A 284 0.12 13.51 3.69
CA ASP A 284 0.58 14.58 2.78
C ASP A 284 -0.25 15.85 2.99
N LEU A 285 0.41 16.95 3.28
CA LEU A 285 -0.19 18.27 3.23
C LEU A 285 -0.10 18.78 1.78
N TYR A 286 -0.93 18.21 0.93
CA TYR A 286 -0.85 18.45 -0.50
C TYR A 286 -0.95 19.93 -0.87
N GLY A 287 -0.17 20.33 -1.85
CA GLY A 287 0.01 21.73 -2.25
C GLY A 287 1.01 22.52 -1.40
N SER A 288 1.54 21.96 -0.30
CA SER A 288 2.55 22.63 0.53
C SER A 288 3.92 21.95 0.53
N GLY A 289 4.02 20.74 -0.01
CA GLY A 289 5.25 19.93 -0.02
C GLY A 289 5.67 19.41 1.33
N ARG A 290 4.76 19.39 2.27
CA ARG A 290 5.03 18.90 3.62
C ARG A 290 4.39 17.55 3.83
N TYR A 291 5.03 16.76 4.63
CA TYR A 291 4.53 15.54 5.26
C TYR A 291 4.53 15.74 6.76
N GLU A 292 3.55 15.19 7.42
CA GLU A 292 3.47 15.17 8.88
C GLU A 292 3.46 13.73 9.37
N PHE A 293 4.07 13.54 10.54
CA PHE A 293 4.12 12.28 11.24
C PHE A 293 3.53 12.44 12.63
N GLN A 294 2.70 11.48 13.03
CA GLN A 294 2.21 11.36 14.39
C GLN A 294 2.49 9.97 14.92
N ARG A 295 2.74 9.86 16.22
CA ARG A 295 3.00 8.58 16.89
C ARG A 295 1.79 8.04 17.59
N SER A 296 1.67 6.71 17.59
CA SER A 296 0.67 5.97 18.36
C SER A 296 1.25 4.64 18.86
N THR A 297 0.80 4.19 20.02
CA THR A 297 1.05 2.84 20.53
C THR A 297 -0.18 1.95 20.44
N ASP A 298 -1.36 2.54 20.26
CA ASP A 298 -2.66 1.86 20.27
C ASP A 298 -3.43 1.93 18.95
N LEU A 299 -2.98 2.75 18.00
CA LEU A 299 -3.65 3.08 16.73
C LEU A 299 -4.98 3.83 16.89
N TYR A 300 -5.27 4.36 18.07
CA TYR A 300 -6.46 5.18 18.35
C TYR A 300 -6.10 6.60 18.78
N THR A 301 -4.98 6.74 19.50
CA THR A 301 -4.50 8.03 20.01
C THR A 301 -3.21 8.37 19.31
N PHE A 302 -3.21 9.48 18.60
CA PHE A 302 -2.06 9.99 17.87
C PHE A 302 -1.56 11.29 18.49
N THR A 303 -0.24 11.43 18.59
CA THR A 303 0.45 12.61 19.10
C THR A 303 1.47 13.09 18.09
N GLU A 304 1.71 14.39 18.04
CA GLU A 304 2.73 14.96 17.17
C GLU A 304 4.08 14.28 17.39
N GLN A 305 4.79 14.05 16.29
CA GLN A 305 6.16 13.55 16.32
C GLN A 305 7.09 14.72 16.69
N PRO A 306 7.78 14.64 17.84
CA PRO A 306 8.61 15.75 18.31
C PRO A 306 9.95 15.88 17.55
N GLU A 307 10.36 14.83 16.83
CA GLU A 307 11.61 14.80 16.09
C GLU A 307 11.42 15.41 14.70
N SER A 308 12.41 16.12 14.20
CA SER A 308 12.35 16.70 12.86
C SER A 308 12.35 15.58 11.81
N PHE A 309 11.34 15.60 10.97
CA PHE A 309 11.33 14.86 9.73
C PHE A 309 12.14 15.62 8.69
N THR A 310 13.24 15.03 8.20
CA THR A 310 14.09 15.65 7.18
C THR A 310 14.05 14.85 5.89
N LYS A 311 14.10 15.54 4.76
CA LYS A 311 14.08 14.95 3.42
C LYS A 311 14.75 15.86 2.41
N ASP A 312 15.34 15.29 1.38
CA ASP A 312 15.97 15.99 0.25
C ASP A 312 15.14 15.92 -1.05
N PHE A 313 13.84 15.61 -0.93
CA PHE A 313 12.87 15.47 -2.02
C PHE A 313 11.51 16.03 -1.59
N PHE A 314 10.56 16.09 -2.53
CA PHE A 314 9.20 16.60 -2.29
C PHE A 314 8.18 15.47 -2.50
N PRO A 315 7.98 14.57 -1.52
CA PRO A 315 7.11 13.42 -1.71
C PRO A 315 5.64 13.83 -1.76
N ARG A 316 4.91 13.12 -2.57
CA ARG A 316 3.45 13.01 -2.52
C ARG A 316 3.10 11.62 -1.98
N HIS A 317 1.81 11.34 -1.90
CA HIS A 317 1.27 10.10 -1.35
C HIS A 317 2.08 8.87 -1.76
N GLY A 318 2.46 8.06 -0.79
CA GLY A 318 3.26 6.85 -0.96
C GLY A 318 3.29 6.02 0.32
N THR A 319 4.13 4.99 0.35
CA THR A 319 4.13 4.02 1.46
C THR A 319 5.53 3.73 1.96
N ILE A 320 5.64 3.50 3.26
CA ILE A 320 6.88 3.13 3.93
C ILE A 320 6.84 1.65 4.34
N MET A 321 7.91 0.93 4.00
CA MET A 321 8.11 -0.48 4.36
C MET A 321 9.46 -0.67 5.06
N SER A 322 9.49 -1.49 6.11
CA SER A 322 10.72 -1.88 6.78
C SER A 322 11.62 -2.75 5.89
N VAL A 323 12.92 -2.49 5.91
CA VAL A 323 13.93 -3.24 5.14
C VAL A 323 15.05 -3.76 6.05
N THR A 324 15.59 -4.93 5.70
CA THR A 324 16.78 -5.50 6.36
C THR A 324 18.05 -4.75 5.93
N ALA A 325 19.16 -4.98 6.65
CA ALA A 325 20.45 -4.41 6.28
C ALA A 325 20.88 -4.80 4.86
N GLU A 326 20.67 -6.06 4.49
CA GLU A 326 21.01 -6.56 3.15
C GLU A 326 20.20 -5.86 2.05
N GLU A 327 18.91 -5.67 2.25
CA GLU A 327 18.02 -4.97 1.33
C GLU A 327 18.37 -3.50 1.19
N LEU A 328 18.66 -2.84 2.32
CA LEU A 328 19.09 -1.45 2.35
C LEU A 328 20.38 -1.23 1.56
N GLU A 329 21.39 -2.07 1.78
CA GLU A 329 22.66 -2.01 1.04
C GLU A 329 22.47 -2.33 -0.45
N ARG A 330 21.59 -3.28 -0.79
CA ARG A 330 21.25 -3.59 -2.19
C ARG A 330 20.60 -2.41 -2.89
N LEU A 331 19.67 -1.74 -2.23
CA LEU A 331 19.01 -0.53 -2.74
C LEU A 331 20.03 0.61 -2.96
N LYS A 332 20.86 0.90 -1.96
CA LYS A 332 21.91 1.93 -2.04
C LYS A 332 22.92 1.64 -3.16
N ALA A 333 23.31 0.37 -3.33
CA ALA A 333 24.28 -0.04 -4.35
C ALA A 333 23.72 0.11 -5.80
N ASN A 334 22.45 -0.23 -6.01
CA ASN A 334 21.85 -0.21 -7.35
C ASN A 334 21.31 1.18 -7.74
N PHE A 335 20.80 1.94 -6.80
CA PHE A 335 20.19 3.24 -7.07
C PHE A 335 21.02 4.44 -6.59
N GLN A 336 22.25 4.26 -6.21
CA GLN A 336 23.19 5.28 -5.77
C GLN A 336 22.60 6.29 -4.78
N LEU A 337 22.92 6.14 -3.52
CA LEU A 337 22.70 7.19 -2.52
C LEU A 337 23.72 8.32 -2.81
N ARG A 338 23.27 9.58 -2.87
CA ARG A 338 24.15 10.74 -3.02
C ARG A 338 24.80 11.11 -1.70
#